data_87cf5887b32ff98a344a9fc5457667a5
#
_entry.id   87cf5887b32ff98a344a9fc5457667a5
#
_cell.length_a   1.000
_cell.length_b   1.000
_cell.length_c   1.000
_cell.angle_alpha   90.00
_cell.angle_beta   90.00
_cell.angle_gamma   90.00
#
_symmetry.space_group_name_H-M   'P 1'
#
loop_
_entity.id
_entity.type
_entity.pdbx_description
1 polymer ?
#
loop_
_entity_poly.entity_id
_entity_poly.type
_entity_poly.pdbx_seq_one_letter_code
_entity_poly.pdbx_strand_id
1 'polypeptide(L)'
;AGHMLTDMSVLIASTVTAVLMRRKPNSSRTWGWARLEVLTAEAGAMILLFVGLYALIEAGMRLFGGSAEHVADSGLLLFFGILGLAANVGSIIILAGQHNDNMNMKAAFLEVVNDALGSVAVIASAVVMMLTGWDGFDAIAGGLIALLMIPRAVKLLRDALKVLLEETPDGLNLDEVRTHLENIPHV
;
A
#
# COMPACT_ATOMS: atom_id res chain seq x y z
N ALA A 1 -4.16 -9.22 -11.57
CA ALA A 1 -4.98 -10.10 -10.72
C ALA A 1 -4.36 -10.28 -9.33
N GLY A 2 -3.06 -10.61 -9.22
CA GLY A 2 -2.39 -10.83 -7.93
C GLY A 2 -2.43 -9.61 -7.00
N HIS A 3 -2.22 -8.42 -7.51
CA HIS A 3 -2.23 -7.16 -6.76
C HIS A 3 -3.62 -6.87 -6.14
N MET A 4 -4.69 -7.01 -6.91
CA MET A 4 -6.05 -6.83 -6.39
C MET A 4 -6.41 -7.81 -5.27
N LEU A 5 -5.96 -9.06 -5.37
CA LEU A 5 -6.16 -10.07 -4.33
C LEU A 5 -5.42 -9.69 -3.03
N THR A 6 -4.21 -9.16 -3.17
CA THR A 6 -3.42 -8.65 -2.04
C THR A 6 -4.11 -7.48 -1.37
N ASP A 7 -4.56 -6.49 -2.13
CA ASP A 7 -5.24 -5.30 -1.62
C ASP A 7 -6.56 -5.66 -0.91
N MET A 8 -7.35 -6.57 -1.50
CA MET A 8 -8.55 -7.09 -0.85
C MET A 8 -8.25 -7.81 0.46
N SER A 9 -7.17 -8.61 0.51
CA SER A 9 -6.78 -9.33 1.72
C SER A 9 -6.38 -8.36 2.84
N VAL A 10 -5.62 -7.32 2.51
CA VAL A 10 -5.22 -6.25 3.45
C VAL A 10 -6.44 -5.48 3.94
N LEU A 11 -7.39 -5.13 3.06
CA LEU A 11 -8.64 -4.46 3.43
C LEU A 11 -9.50 -5.29 4.38
N ILE A 12 -9.64 -6.59 4.11
CA ILE A 12 -10.37 -7.51 5.00
C ILE A 12 -9.68 -7.57 6.36
N ALA A 13 -8.37 -7.76 6.39
CA ALA A 13 -7.59 -7.81 7.63
C ALA A 13 -7.71 -6.49 8.42
N SER A 14 -7.63 -5.34 7.75
CA SER A 14 -7.78 -4.02 8.36
C SER A 14 -9.19 -3.81 8.94
N THR A 15 -10.23 -4.27 8.23
CA THR A 15 -11.62 -4.20 8.69
C THR A 15 -11.82 -5.07 9.94
N VAL A 16 -11.31 -6.31 9.93
CA VAL A 16 -11.36 -7.21 11.10
C VAL A 16 -10.62 -6.58 12.29
N THR A 17 -9.45 -6.01 12.05
CA THR A 17 -8.65 -5.31 13.07
C THR A 17 -9.41 -4.13 13.65
N ALA A 18 -10.03 -3.27 12.83
CA ALA A 18 -10.83 -2.14 13.27
C ALA A 18 -12.02 -2.56 14.15
N VAL A 19 -12.66 -3.69 13.84
CA VAL A 19 -13.73 -4.26 14.67
C VAL A 19 -13.19 -4.77 16.01
N LEU A 20 -12.02 -5.42 16.01
CA LEU A 20 -11.38 -5.94 17.23
C LEU A 20 -10.90 -4.83 18.15
N MET A 21 -10.40 -3.74 17.59
CA MET A 21 -9.95 -2.55 18.35
C MET A 21 -11.07 -1.87 19.15
N ARG A 22 -12.33 -2.04 18.73
CA ARG A 22 -13.48 -1.52 19.50
C ARG A 22 -13.73 -2.27 20.81
N ARG A 23 -13.08 -3.43 21.03
CA ARG A 23 -13.20 -4.17 22.29
C ARG A 23 -12.43 -3.50 23.40
N LYS A 24 -13.06 -3.37 24.57
CA LYS A 24 -12.45 -2.74 25.75
C LYS A 24 -11.21 -3.53 26.21
N PRO A 25 -10.18 -2.84 26.73
CA PRO A 25 -9.06 -3.47 27.42
C PRO A 25 -9.52 -4.36 28.56
N ASN A 26 -8.75 -5.40 28.87
CA ASN A 26 -9.00 -6.29 30.01
C ASN A 26 -7.68 -6.55 30.77
N SER A 27 -7.75 -7.28 31.90
CA SER A 27 -6.59 -7.55 32.76
C SER A 27 -5.44 -8.27 32.08
N SER A 28 -5.70 -9.06 31.03
CA SER A 28 -4.69 -9.76 30.24
C SER A 28 -4.16 -8.94 29.04
N ARG A 29 -4.88 -7.89 28.66
CA ARG A 29 -4.54 -7.00 27.54
C ARG A 29 -4.80 -5.56 27.96
N THR A 30 -3.85 -4.99 28.67
CA THR A 30 -3.95 -3.64 29.26
C THR A 30 -4.08 -2.55 28.18
N TRP A 31 -3.46 -2.73 27.02
CA TRP A 31 -3.57 -1.86 25.84
C TRP A 31 -4.68 -2.30 24.87
N GLY A 32 -5.49 -3.31 25.23
CA GLY A 32 -6.51 -3.86 24.35
C GLY A 32 -5.92 -4.49 23.08
N TRP A 33 -6.48 -4.13 21.94
CA TRP A 33 -6.07 -4.60 20.61
C TRP A 33 -5.37 -3.53 19.76
N ALA A 34 -4.94 -2.41 20.38
CA ALA A 34 -4.37 -1.27 19.64
C ALA A 34 -3.14 -1.67 18.78
N ARG A 35 -2.29 -2.56 19.30
CA ARG A 35 -1.09 -3.04 18.55
C ARG A 35 -1.43 -3.92 17.35
N LEU A 36 -2.66 -4.46 17.28
CA LEU A 36 -3.07 -5.30 16.15
C LEU A 36 -3.16 -4.49 14.85
N GLU A 37 -3.49 -3.21 14.94
CA GLU A 37 -3.50 -2.31 13.77
C GLU A 37 -2.12 -2.23 13.13
N VAL A 38 -1.08 -2.02 13.94
CA VAL A 38 0.30 -1.92 13.47
C VAL A 38 0.79 -3.25 12.90
N LEU A 39 0.48 -4.37 13.56
CA LEU A 39 0.82 -5.72 13.07
C LEU A 39 0.12 -6.03 11.73
N THR A 40 -1.13 -5.61 11.57
CA THR A 40 -1.86 -5.78 10.30
C THR A 40 -1.27 -4.93 9.19
N ALA A 41 -0.89 -3.69 9.49
CA ALA A 41 -0.22 -2.80 8.55
C ALA A 41 1.17 -3.35 8.14
N GLU A 42 1.94 -3.88 9.10
CA GLU A 42 3.23 -4.53 8.84
C GLU A 42 3.09 -5.77 7.96
N ALA A 43 2.14 -6.65 8.27
CA ALA A 43 1.86 -7.83 7.46
C ALA A 43 1.47 -7.45 6.03
N GLY A 44 0.61 -6.44 5.86
CA GLY A 44 0.24 -5.90 4.56
C GLY A 44 1.44 -5.34 3.79
N ALA A 45 2.30 -4.57 4.46
CA ALA A 45 3.51 -4.02 3.86
C ALA A 45 4.52 -5.10 3.44
N MET A 46 4.67 -6.17 4.23
CA MET A 46 5.50 -7.33 3.86
C MET A 46 4.96 -8.03 2.61
N ILE A 47 3.67 -8.32 2.56
CA ILE A 47 3.04 -8.94 1.39
C ILE A 47 3.25 -8.06 0.15
N LEU A 48 3.02 -6.75 0.27
CA LEU A 48 3.20 -5.79 -0.81
C LEU A 48 4.66 -5.77 -1.31
N LEU A 49 5.63 -5.84 -0.38
CA LEU A 49 7.05 -5.91 -0.71
C LEU A 49 7.40 -7.18 -1.49
N PHE A 50 6.93 -8.35 -1.02
CA PHE A 50 7.18 -9.63 -1.70
C PHE A 50 6.54 -9.68 -3.08
N VAL A 51 5.30 -9.21 -3.22
CA VAL A 51 4.60 -9.13 -4.51
C VAL A 51 5.31 -8.17 -5.45
N GLY A 52 5.76 -7.00 -4.97
CA GLY A 52 6.51 -6.04 -5.76
C GLY A 52 7.86 -6.60 -6.23
N LEU A 53 8.62 -7.27 -5.35
CA LEU A 53 9.88 -7.92 -5.72
C LEU A 53 9.67 -9.05 -6.73
N TYR A 54 8.67 -9.89 -6.52
CA TYR A 54 8.32 -10.95 -7.46
C TYR A 54 7.98 -10.39 -8.84
N ALA A 55 7.11 -9.37 -8.89
CA ALA A 55 6.71 -8.72 -10.15
C ALA A 55 7.91 -8.06 -10.86
N LEU A 56 8.84 -7.45 -10.11
CA LEU A 56 10.05 -6.86 -10.67
C LEU A 56 10.99 -7.90 -11.27
N ILE A 57 11.20 -9.03 -10.58
CA ILE A 57 12.02 -10.14 -11.06
C ILE A 57 11.37 -10.76 -12.30
N GLU A 58 10.06 -10.99 -12.28
CA GLU A 58 9.30 -11.53 -13.41
C GLU A 58 9.40 -10.61 -14.63
N ALA A 59 9.21 -9.29 -14.43
CA ALA A 59 9.37 -8.30 -15.50
C ALA A 59 10.80 -8.34 -16.10
N GLY A 60 11.82 -8.43 -15.26
CA GLY A 60 13.21 -8.59 -15.71
C GLY A 60 13.44 -9.88 -16.50
N MET A 61 12.94 -11.00 -16.02
CA MET A 61 13.05 -12.28 -16.74
C MET A 61 12.34 -12.26 -18.09
N ARG A 62 11.17 -11.64 -18.19
CA ARG A 62 10.43 -11.48 -19.45
C ARG A 62 11.15 -10.59 -20.45
N LEU A 63 11.79 -9.51 -19.99
CA LEU A 63 12.50 -8.57 -20.86
C LEU A 63 13.84 -9.12 -21.36
N PHE A 64 14.58 -9.85 -20.50
CA PHE A 64 15.95 -10.28 -20.81
C PHE A 64 16.08 -11.78 -21.05
N GLY A 65 15.13 -12.59 -20.60
CA GLY A 65 15.21 -14.06 -20.63
C GLY A 65 14.55 -14.72 -21.85
N GLY A 66 13.85 -13.98 -22.70
CA GLY A 66 13.21 -14.51 -23.90
C GLY A 66 12.10 -15.55 -23.66
N SER A 67 11.70 -15.79 -22.44
CA SER A 67 10.59 -16.68 -22.10
C SER A 67 9.28 -15.93 -22.29
N ALA A 68 8.74 -16.02 -23.50
CA ALA A 68 7.36 -15.62 -23.81
C ALA A 68 6.39 -16.65 -23.18
N GLU A 69 6.27 -16.67 -21.86
CA GLU A 69 5.07 -17.23 -21.26
C GLU A 69 3.93 -16.28 -21.60
N HIS A 70 2.92 -16.78 -22.28
CA HIS A 70 1.80 -15.98 -22.75
C HIS A 70 1.17 -15.21 -21.59
N VAL A 71 1.24 -13.91 -21.70
CA VAL A 71 0.55 -12.96 -20.84
C VAL A 71 -0.94 -13.29 -20.84
N ALA A 72 -1.58 -13.08 -19.69
CA ALA A 72 -3.02 -13.10 -19.57
C ALA A 72 -3.67 -12.37 -20.75
N ASP A 73 -4.73 -12.93 -21.30
CA ASP A 73 -5.52 -12.39 -22.40
C ASP A 73 -5.60 -10.84 -22.29
N SER A 74 -5.08 -10.15 -23.29
CA SER A 74 -5.02 -8.67 -23.31
C SER A 74 -6.41 -8.05 -23.13
N GLY A 75 -7.48 -8.76 -23.51
CA GLY A 75 -8.86 -8.35 -23.25
C GLY A 75 -9.23 -8.39 -21.77
N LEU A 76 -8.80 -9.41 -21.04
CA LEU A 76 -8.97 -9.49 -19.58
C LEU A 76 -8.15 -8.42 -18.85
N LEU A 77 -6.93 -8.16 -19.31
CA LEU A 77 -6.08 -7.11 -18.76
C LEU A 77 -6.74 -5.74 -18.92
N LEU A 78 -7.27 -5.44 -20.11
CA LEU A 78 -8.01 -4.21 -20.39
C LEU A 78 -9.26 -4.08 -19.53
N PHE A 79 -10.05 -5.15 -19.41
CA PHE A 79 -11.28 -5.16 -18.60
C PHE A 79 -10.98 -4.84 -17.13
N PHE A 80 -10.02 -5.53 -16.52
CA PHE A 80 -9.64 -5.28 -15.13
C PHE A 80 -8.96 -3.93 -14.94
N GLY A 81 -8.20 -3.44 -15.91
CA GLY A 81 -7.62 -2.09 -15.89
C GLY A 81 -8.71 -1.01 -15.86
N ILE A 82 -9.73 -1.12 -16.71
CA ILE A 82 -10.88 -0.17 -16.75
C ILE A 82 -11.66 -0.24 -15.44
N LEU A 83 -11.93 -1.43 -14.92
CA LEU A 83 -12.65 -1.60 -13.66
C LEU A 83 -11.88 -0.99 -12.49
N GLY A 84 -10.56 -1.22 -12.42
CA GLY A 84 -9.68 -0.63 -11.40
C GLY A 84 -9.64 0.90 -11.52
N LEU A 85 -9.51 1.43 -12.73
CA LEU A 85 -9.53 2.87 -12.95
C LEU A 85 -10.86 3.50 -12.52
N ALA A 86 -11.99 2.87 -12.87
CA ALA A 86 -13.31 3.36 -12.49
C ALA A 86 -13.49 3.40 -10.95
N ALA A 87 -13.02 2.36 -10.25
CA ALA A 87 -13.04 2.30 -8.79
C ALA A 87 -12.17 3.41 -8.18
N ASN A 88 -10.96 3.62 -8.71
CA ASN A 88 -10.03 4.65 -8.24
C ASN A 88 -10.58 6.05 -8.50
N VAL A 89 -11.17 6.31 -9.68
CA VAL A 89 -11.82 7.59 -9.99
C VAL A 89 -12.99 7.85 -9.03
N GLY A 90 -13.82 6.84 -8.75
CA GLY A 90 -14.88 6.95 -7.74
C GLY A 90 -14.33 7.33 -6.36
N SER A 91 -13.25 6.69 -5.94
CA SER A 91 -12.56 7.00 -4.67
C SER A 91 -11.97 8.42 -4.67
N ILE A 92 -11.34 8.85 -5.77
CA ILE A 92 -10.82 10.22 -5.92
C ILE A 92 -11.93 11.25 -5.76
N ILE A 93 -13.09 11.03 -6.40
CA ILE A 93 -14.24 11.97 -6.30
C ILE A 93 -14.73 12.09 -4.85
N ILE A 94 -14.79 10.96 -4.11
CA ILE A 94 -15.22 10.95 -2.72
C ILE A 94 -14.20 11.67 -1.82
N LEU A 95 -12.91 11.41 -2.03
CA LEU A 95 -11.85 11.99 -1.21
C LEU A 95 -11.51 13.44 -1.58
N ALA A 96 -11.76 13.87 -2.80
CA ALA A 96 -11.43 15.21 -3.29
C ALA A 96 -12.05 16.34 -2.46
N GLY A 97 -13.23 16.10 -1.88
CA GLY A 97 -13.88 17.06 -0.99
C GLY A 97 -13.25 17.17 0.41
N GLN A 98 -12.47 16.19 0.83
CA GLN A 98 -11.99 16.06 2.21
C GLN A 98 -10.45 16.05 2.35
N HIS A 99 -9.71 16.08 1.25
CA HIS A 99 -8.24 15.91 1.25
C HIS A 99 -7.48 17.07 1.95
N ASN A 100 -8.12 18.21 2.14
CA ASN A 100 -7.53 19.37 2.82
C ASN A 100 -7.75 19.36 4.35
N ASP A 101 -8.62 18.49 4.87
CA ASP A 101 -9.06 18.54 6.27
C ASP A 101 -8.00 18.01 7.24
N ASN A 102 -7.20 17.01 6.81
CA ASN A 102 -6.11 16.48 7.63
C ASN A 102 -5.04 15.72 6.78
N MET A 103 -3.87 15.49 7.41
CA MET A 103 -2.72 14.83 6.77
C MET A 103 -3.05 13.39 6.29
N ASN A 104 -3.87 12.65 7.04
CA ASN A 104 -4.23 11.28 6.68
C ASN A 104 -5.11 11.25 5.43
N MET A 105 -6.05 12.17 5.28
CA MET A 105 -6.90 12.27 4.10
C MET A 105 -6.09 12.66 2.86
N LYS A 106 -5.12 13.56 3.02
CA LYS A 106 -4.18 13.91 1.95
C LYS A 106 -3.33 12.72 1.51
N ALA A 107 -2.83 11.93 2.47
CA ALA A 107 -2.07 10.72 2.17
C ALA A 107 -2.93 9.69 1.43
N ALA A 108 -4.16 9.43 1.90
CA ALA A 108 -5.09 8.53 1.24
C ALA A 108 -5.46 8.99 -0.18
N PHE A 109 -5.68 10.30 -0.38
CA PHE A 109 -5.95 10.86 -1.70
C PHE A 109 -4.78 10.61 -2.68
N LEU A 110 -3.54 10.91 -2.25
CA LEU A 110 -2.35 10.68 -3.07
C LEU A 110 -2.14 9.19 -3.39
N GLU A 111 -2.50 8.32 -2.46
CA GLU A 111 -2.46 6.87 -2.66
C GLU A 111 -3.40 6.44 -3.79
N VAL A 112 -4.67 6.85 -3.73
CA VAL A 112 -5.66 6.51 -4.76
C VAL A 112 -5.30 7.11 -6.12
N VAL A 113 -4.69 8.31 -6.15
CA VAL A 113 -4.17 8.89 -7.39
C VAL A 113 -3.05 8.03 -7.99
N ASN A 114 -2.12 7.54 -7.18
CA ASN A 114 -1.06 6.64 -7.64
C ASN A 114 -1.62 5.32 -8.17
N ASP A 115 -2.63 4.76 -7.51
CA ASP A 115 -3.30 3.53 -7.97
C ASP A 115 -4.07 3.75 -9.28
N ALA A 116 -4.67 4.94 -9.47
CA ALA A 116 -5.28 5.33 -10.73
C ALA A 116 -4.24 5.42 -11.87
N LEU A 117 -3.06 6.01 -11.61
CA LEU A 117 -1.95 6.05 -12.57
C LEU A 117 -1.46 4.64 -12.94
N GLY A 118 -1.37 3.74 -11.96
CA GLY A 118 -1.08 2.32 -12.20
C GLY A 118 -2.13 1.66 -13.11
N SER A 119 -3.41 1.92 -12.88
CA SER A 119 -4.50 1.41 -13.73
C SER A 119 -4.43 1.95 -15.16
N VAL A 120 -4.08 3.23 -15.33
CA VAL A 120 -3.85 3.84 -16.66
C VAL A 120 -2.67 3.16 -17.36
N ALA A 121 -1.58 2.87 -16.66
CA ALA A 121 -0.43 2.16 -17.22
C ALA A 121 -0.81 0.74 -17.70
N VAL A 122 -1.63 0.02 -16.94
CA VAL A 122 -2.15 -1.31 -17.31
C VAL A 122 -3.02 -1.22 -18.57
N ILE A 123 -3.93 -0.24 -18.64
CA ILE A 123 -4.78 -0.01 -19.82
C ILE A 123 -3.92 0.31 -21.04
N ALA A 124 -2.96 1.23 -20.90
CA ALA A 124 -2.05 1.58 -21.99
C ALA A 124 -1.27 0.38 -22.48
N SER A 125 -0.75 -0.47 -21.56
CA SER A 125 -0.08 -1.71 -21.88
C SER A 125 -0.98 -2.66 -22.67
N ALA A 126 -2.22 -2.89 -22.20
CA ALA A 126 -3.18 -3.76 -22.86
C ALA A 126 -3.50 -3.29 -24.29
N VAL A 127 -3.71 -1.98 -24.48
CA VAL A 127 -3.98 -1.38 -25.81
C VAL A 127 -2.77 -1.55 -26.74
N VAL A 128 -1.56 -1.27 -26.26
CA VAL A 128 -0.33 -1.44 -27.08
C VAL A 128 -0.15 -2.90 -27.47
N MET A 129 -0.36 -3.85 -26.54
CA MET A 129 -0.30 -5.27 -26.84
C MET A 129 -1.32 -5.70 -27.91
N MET A 130 -2.57 -5.19 -27.82
CA MET A 130 -3.61 -5.47 -28.82
C MET A 130 -3.26 -4.92 -30.20
N LEU A 131 -2.57 -3.78 -30.28
CA LEU A 131 -2.22 -3.12 -31.55
C LEU A 131 -0.93 -3.67 -32.17
N THR A 132 0.05 -4.01 -31.33
CA THR A 132 1.41 -4.40 -31.81
C THR A 132 1.68 -5.88 -31.72
N GLY A 133 0.91 -6.63 -30.91
CA GLY A 133 1.20 -8.03 -30.59
C GLY A 133 2.47 -8.23 -29.77
N TRP A 134 3.06 -7.16 -29.20
CA TRP A 134 4.32 -7.25 -28.46
C TRP A 134 4.06 -7.28 -26.95
N ASP A 135 4.32 -8.43 -26.32
CA ASP A 135 4.09 -8.70 -24.90
C ASP A 135 5.09 -7.98 -23.97
N GLY A 136 6.20 -7.49 -24.51
CA GLY A 136 7.23 -6.79 -23.73
C GLY A 136 6.73 -5.50 -23.06
N PHE A 137 5.68 -4.88 -23.59
CA PHE A 137 5.10 -3.66 -23.02
C PHE A 137 4.46 -3.92 -21.66
N ASP A 138 3.82 -5.08 -21.47
CA ASP A 138 3.26 -5.48 -20.16
C ASP A 138 4.35 -5.68 -19.11
N ALA A 139 5.46 -6.30 -19.50
CA ALA A 139 6.62 -6.49 -18.64
C ALA A 139 7.22 -5.13 -18.22
N ILE A 140 7.30 -4.15 -19.12
CA ILE A 140 7.78 -2.79 -18.82
C ILE A 140 6.81 -2.09 -17.85
N ALA A 141 5.51 -2.10 -18.13
CA ALA A 141 4.50 -1.48 -17.29
C ALA A 141 4.45 -2.13 -15.91
N GLY A 142 4.42 -3.46 -15.83
CA GLY A 142 4.45 -4.21 -14.59
C GLY A 142 5.71 -3.96 -13.76
N GLY A 143 6.88 -3.92 -14.41
CA GLY A 143 8.15 -3.59 -13.78
C GLY A 143 8.19 -2.16 -13.23
N LEU A 144 7.66 -1.19 -13.97
CA LEU A 144 7.57 0.20 -13.51
C LEU A 144 6.65 0.34 -12.30
N ILE A 145 5.47 -0.29 -12.33
CA ILE A 145 4.54 -0.30 -11.21
C ILE A 145 5.20 -0.95 -9.98
N ALA A 146 5.85 -2.10 -10.15
CA ALA A 146 6.58 -2.77 -9.08
C ALA A 146 7.69 -1.89 -8.47
N LEU A 147 8.42 -1.17 -9.32
CA LEU A 147 9.46 -0.23 -8.88
C LEU A 147 8.91 0.92 -8.04
N LEU A 148 7.71 1.39 -8.33
CA LEU A 148 7.03 2.43 -7.53
C LEU A 148 6.45 1.88 -6.22
N MET A 149 6.05 0.60 -6.21
CA MET A 149 5.46 -0.04 -5.02
C MET A 149 6.50 -0.36 -3.94
N ILE A 150 7.71 -0.79 -4.32
CA ILE A 150 8.75 -1.22 -3.38
C ILE A 150 9.13 -0.13 -2.38
N PRO A 151 9.45 1.12 -2.77
CA PRO A 151 9.78 2.19 -1.82
C PRO A 151 8.63 2.48 -0.84
N ARG A 152 7.39 2.40 -1.31
CA ARG A 152 6.20 2.58 -0.48
C ARG A 152 6.07 1.46 0.55
N ALA A 153 6.21 0.20 0.13
CA ALA A 153 6.17 -0.95 1.03
C ALA A 153 7.27 -0.87 2.10
N VAL A 154 8.50 -0.49 1.72
CA VAL A 154 9.62 -0.30 2.64
C VAL A 154 9.33 0.82 3.64
N LYS A 155 8.73 1.94 3.20
CA LYS A 155 8.36 3.03 4.10
C LYS A 155 7.31 2.59 5.11
N LEU A 156 6.23 1.93 4.66
CA LEU A 156 5.19 1.40 5.54
C LEU A 156 5.76 0.41 6.57
N LEU A 157 6.67 -0.48 6.14
CA LEU A 157 7.34 -1.42 7.02
C LEU A 157 8.18 -0.71 8.07
N ARG A 158 8.95 0.32 7.69
CA ARG A 158 9.73 1.13 8.63
C ARG A 158 8.84 1.86 9.64
N ASP A 159 7.76 2.47 9.19
CA ASP A 159 6.86 3.22 10.04
C ASP A 159 6.17 2.29 11.05
N ALA A 160 5.75 1.09 10.63
CA ALA A 160 5.21 0.05 11.52
C ALA A 160 6.25 -0.43 12.54
N LEU A 161 7.50 -0.68 12.11
CA LEU A 161 8.59 -1.09 13.00
C LEU A 161 8.93 -0.04 14.05
N LYS A 162 8.95 1.26 13.69
CA LYS A 162 9.14 2.35 14.66
C LYS A 162 8.12 2.31 15.79
N VAL A 163 6.84 2.08 15.44
CA VAL A 163 5.77 1.98 16.43
C VAL A 163 5.91 0.73 17.29
N LEU A 164 6.26 -0.42 16.71
CA LEU A 164 6.44 -1.68 17.44
C LEU A 164 7.66 -1.64 18.37
N LEU A 165 8.74 -0.97 17.97
CA LEU A 165 9.95 -0.78 18.76
C LEU A 165 9.82 0.36 19.77
N GLU A 166 8.65 1.02 19.85
CA GLU A 166 8.38 2.13 20.75
C GLU A 166 9.38 3.29 20.58
N GLU A 167 9.80 3.55 19.32
CA GLU A 167 10.67 4.68 19.03
C GLU A 167 10.00 6.00 19.40
N THR A 168 10.81 6.95 19.85
CA THR A 168 10.34 8.30 20.17
C THR A 168 9.75 8.95 18.91
N PRO A 169 8.55 9.55 18.99
CA PRO A 169 7.95 10.26 17.86
C PRO A 169 8.87 11.33 17.29
N ASP A 170 8.90 11.45 15.96
CA ASP A 170 9.70 12.46 15.28
C ASP A 170 9.30 13.88 15.78
N GLY A 171 10.27 14.65 16.23
CA GLY A 171 10.07 16.02 16.71
C GLY A 171 9.86 16.15 18.23
N LEU A 172 9.86 15.06 19.00
CA LEU A 172 9.80 15.12 20.46
C LEU A 172 11.23 15.12 21.04
N ASN A 173 11.56 16.19 21.78
CA ASN A 173 12.82 16.27 22.52
C ASN A 173 12.65 15.67 23.91
N LEU A 174 13.25 14.49 24.14
CA LEU A 174 13.15 13.78 25.43
C LEU A 174 13.73 14.58 26.59
N ASP A 175 14.77 15.37 26.37
CA ASP A 175 15.40 16.18 27.43
C ASP A 175 14.47 17.32 27.88
N GLU A 176 13.74 17.93 26.96
CA GLU A 176 12.70 18.91 27.30
C GLU A 176 11.56 18.29 28.08
N VAL A 177 11.08 17.10 27.67
CA VAL A 177 10.04 16.36 28.40
C VAL A 177 10.53 16.01 29.80
N ARG A 178 11.75 15.52 29.95
CA ARG A 178 12.35 15.16 31.22
C ARG A 178 12.44 16.38 32.13
N THR A 179 12.99 17.50 31.64
CA THR A 179 13.11 18.74 32.37
C THR A 179 11.72 19.26 32.81
N HIS A 180 10.73 19.14 31.93
CA HIS A 180 9.37 19.54 32.28
C HIS A 180 8.78 18.68 33.38
N LEU A 181 8.97 17.36 33.33
CA LEU A 181 8.48 16.43 34.34
C LEU A 181 9.16 16.63 35.71
N GLU A 182 10.50 16.86 35.74
CA GLU A 182 11.27 17.11 36.95
C GLU A 182 10.87 18.43 37.67
N ASN A 183 10.30 19.38 36.92
CA ASN A 183 9.82 20.65 37.45
C ASN A 183 8.36 20.62 37.95
N ILE A 184 7.66 19.49 37.86
CA ILE A 184 6.29 19.35 38.35
C ILE A 184 6.36 19.12 39.88
N PRO A 185 5.70 19.95 40.71
CA PRO A 185 5.64 19.71 42.16
C PRO A 185 5.02 18.35 42.47
N HIS A 186 5.69 17.54 43.27
CA HIS A 186 5.26 16.19 43.70
C HIS A 186 5.42 15.05 42.71
N VAL A 187 6.26 15.18 41.66
CA VAL A 187 6.71 14.06 40.83
C VAL A 187 8.13 13.67 41.22
#